data_779c6116c3d105385be64f657b131fd1
#
_entry.id   779c6116c3d105385be64f657b131fd1
#
_cell.length_a   1.000
_cell.length_b   1.000
_cell.length_c   1.000
_cell.angle_alpha   90.00
_cell.angle_beta   90.00
_cell.angle_gamma   90.00
#
_symmetry.space_group_name_H-M   'P 1'
#
loop_
_entity.id
_entity.type
_entity.pdbx_description
1 polymer ?
#
loop_
_entity_poly.entity_id
_entity_poly.type
_entity_poly.pdbx_seq_one_letter_code
_entity_poly.pdbx_strand_id
1 'polypeptide(L)'
;MVLATTTVEDFDRWMKVFSSTSADKRKHHGSKGSLVFRDPNEADRVWVIFDWDAEGWQSFVSDPEVPPMLKNAGHKSKPQVLTLAGELGS
;
A
#
# COMPACT_ATOMS: atom_id res chain seq x y z
N MET A 1 10.33 -6.21 -3.74
CA MET A 1 9.32 -5.17 -4.04
C MET A 1 7.93 -5.76 -4.08
N VAL A 2 6.98 -5.01 -3.61
CA VAL A 2 5.57 -5.43 -3.61
C VAL A 2 4.75 -4.36 -4.33
N LEU A 3 3.93 -4.78 -5.29
CA LEU A 3 2.98 -3.91 -5.98
C LEU A 3 1.59 -4.16 -5.43
N ALA A 4 0.90 -3.12 -5.02
CA ALA A 4 -0.46 -3.23 -4.52
C ALA A 4 -1.40 -2.29 -5.27
N THR A 5 -2.66 -2.69 -5.39
CA THR A 5 -3.72 -1.84 -5.92
C THR A 5 -4.97 -1.97 -5.06
N THR A 6 -5.66 -0.86 -4.91
CA THR A 6 -6.91 -0.81 -4.16
C THR A 6 -7.75 0.37 -4.66
N THR A 7 -9.02 0.37 -4.28
CA THR A 7 -9.89 1.52 -4.52
C THR A 7 -10.17 2.24 -3.20
N VAL A 8 -10.26 3.57 -3.25
CA VAL A 8 -10.44 4.42 -2.07
C VAL A 8 -11.62 5.37 -2.26
N GLU A 9 -12.24 5.76 -1.16
CA GLU A 9 -13.38 6.69 -1.19
C GLU A 9 -12.96 8.11 -1.58
N ASP A 10 -11.81 8.54 -1.07
CA ASP A 10 -11.28 9.90 -1.26
C ASP A 10 -9.76 9.81 -1.28
N PHE A 11 -9.15 10.18 -2.40
CA PHE A 11 -7.70 10.08 -2.57
C PHE A 11 -6.94 10.96 -1.59
N ASP A 12 -7.37 12.20 -1.38
CA ASP A 12 -6.65 13.14 -0.50
C ASP A 12 -6.66 12.67 0.96
N ARG A 13 -7.80 12.17 1.42
CA ARG A 13 -7.93 11.58 2.75
C ARG A 13 -7.06 10.34 2.89
N TRP A 14 -7.09 9.45 1.89
CA TRP A 14 -6.27 8.25 1.88
C TRP A 14 -4.78 8.61 1.92
N MET A 15 -4.35 9.57 1.10
CA MET A 15 -2.95 10.00 1.04
C MET A 15 -2.49 10.59 2.38
N LYS A 16 -3.33 11.30 3.10
CA LYS A 16 -3.00 11.82 4.44
C LYS A 16 -2.67 10.70 5.41
N VAL A 17 -3.50 9.66 5.46
CA VAL A 17 -3.28 8.49 6.33
C VAL A 17 -2.08 7.70 5.84
N PHE A 18 -1.98 7.48 4.53
CA PHE A 18 -0.90 6.73 3.90
C PHE A 18 0.47 7.35 4.19
N SER A 19 0.57 8.66 4.15
CA SER A 19 1.84 9.39 4.35
C SER A 19 2.16 9.71 5.81
N SER A 20 1.27 9.39 6.75
CA SER A 20 1.47 9.67 8.19
C SER A 20 1.48 8.39 9.03
N THR A 21 0.37 8.05 9.69
CA THR A 21 0.30 6.87 10.57
C THR A 21 0.61 5.57 9.87
N SER A 22 0.12 5.41 8.64
CA SER A 22 0.38 4.22 7.85
C SER A 22 1.86 4.13 7.42
N ALA A 23 2.49 5.27 7.13
CA ALA A 23 3.92 5.29 6.80
C ALA A 23 4.77 4.85 7.98
N ASP A 24 4.46 5.31 9.19
CA ASP A 24 5.17 4.90 10.40
C ASP A 24 5.03 3.39 10.63
N LYS A 25 3.84 2.86 10.43
CA LYS A 25 3.56 1.43 10.56
C LYS A 25 4.35 0.59 9.55
N ARG A 26 4.37 1.03 8.28
CA ARG A 26 5.15 0.35 7.25
C ARG A 26 6.63 0.37 7.57
N LYS A 27 7.14 1.51 8.03
CA LYS A 27 8.54 1.67 8.41
C LYS A 27 8.91 0.73 9.56
N HIS A 28 8.02 0.58 10.54
CA HIS A 28 8.18 -0.36 11.64
C HIS A 28 8.34 -1.80 11.14
N HIS A 29 7.66 -2.16 10.06
CA HIS A 29 7.74 -3.49 9.44
C HIS A 29 8.83 -3.60 8.37
N GLY A 30 9.70 -2.62 8.25
CA GLY A 30 10.89 -2.70 7.40
C GLY A 30 10.77 -2.08 6.01
N SER A 31 9.72 -1.35 5.72
CA SER A 31 9.59 -0.65 4.44
C SER A 31 10.62 0.48 4.36
N LYS A 32 11.27 0.60 3.21
CA LYS A 32 12.25 1.65 2.92
C LYS A 32 11.64 2.83 2.18
N GLY A 33 10.43 2.68 1.68
CA GLY A 33 9.73 3.73 0.95
C GLY A 33 8.61 3.19 0.10
N SER A 34 7.90 4.09 -0.56
CA SER A 34 6.76 3.74 -1.41
C SER A 34 6.64 4.74 -2.55
N LEU A 35 6.14 4.26 -3.70
CA LEU A 35 5.78 5.10 -4.84
C LEU A 35 4.28 4.94 -5.07
N VAL A 36 3.57 6.04 -5.17
CA VAL A 36 2.11 6.07 -5.32
C VAL A 36 1.76 6.55 -6.72
N PHE A 37 0.87 5.82 -7.38
CA PHE A 37 0.37 6.15 -8.72
C PHE A 37 -1.15 6.20 -8.69
N ARG A 38 -1.71 7.10 -9.46
CA ARG A 38 -3.16 7.14 -9.71
C ARG A 38 -3.45 6.48 -11.05
N ASP A 39 -4.55 5.71 -11.09
CA ASP A 39 -4.98 5.10 -12.34
C ASP A 39 -5.63 6.17 -13.23
N PRO A 40 -5.18 6.31 -14.50
CA PRO A 40 -5.76 7.33 -15.38
C PRO A 40 -7.19 7.00 -15.83
N ASN A 41 -7.62 5.75 -15.69
CA ASN A 41 -8.94 5.29 -16.18
C ASN A 41 -9.95 5.09 -15.04
N GLU A 42 -9.47 4.95 -13.78
CA GLU A 42 -10.33 4.78 -12.61
C GLU A 42 -9.91 5.80 -11.54
N ALA A 43 -10.73 6.83 -11.35
CA ALA A 43 -10.39 7.94 -10.46
C ALA A 43 -10.20 7.54 -8.99
N ASP A 44 -10.85 6.46 -8.56
CA ASP A 44 -10.78 5.95 -7.19
C ASP A 44 -9.72 4.86 -6.97
N ARG A 45 -9.05 4.42 -8.03
CA ARG A 45 -8.02 3.39 -7.95
C ARG A 45 -6.64 3.99 -7.76
N VAL A 46 -5.90 3.41 -6.80
CA VAL A 46 -4.50 3.76 -6.54
C VAL A 46 -3.61 2.54 -6.71
N TRP A 47 -2.38 2.79 -7.12
CA TRP A 47 -1.33 1.79 -7.26
C TRP A 47 -0.15 2.21 -6.42
N VAL A 48 0.45 1.26 -5.70
CA VAL A 48 1.59 1.55 -4.84
C VAL A 48 2.67 0.50 -5.05
N ILE A 49 3.90 0.96 -5.21
CA ILE A 49 5.08 0.09 -5.17
C ILE A 49 5.73 0.31 -3.81
N PHE A 50 5.86 -0.77 -3.03
CA PHE A 50 6.52 -0.76 -1.72
C PHE A 50 7.93 -1.32 -1.85
N ASP A 51 8.90 -0.61 -1.28
CA ASP A 51 10.28 -1.07 -1.20
C ASP A 51 10.46 -1.94 0.04
N TRP A 52 9.95 -3.14 -0.01
CA TRP A 52 10.15 -4.24 0.93
C TRP A 52 9.90 -5.58 0.21
N ASP A 53 10.20 -6.67 0.91
CA ASP A 53 9.95 -8.02 0.41
C ASP A 53 8.56 -8.54 0.83
N ALA A 54 8.23 -9.75 0.40
CA ALA A 54 6.95 -10.37 0.74
C ALA A 54 6.79 -10.60 2.25
N GLU A 55 7.89 -10.85 2.97
CA GLU A 55 7.86 -11.03 4.43
C GLU A 55 7.47 -9.75 5.14
N GLY A 56 8.00 -8.61 4.72
CA GLY A 56 7.64 -7.30 5.27
C GLY A 56 6.16 -7.02 5.05
N TRP A 57 5.65 -7.30 3.86
CA TRP A 57 4.23 -7.17 3.57
C TRP A 57 3.38 -8.08 4.48
N GLN A 58 3.75 -9.36 4.60
CA GLN A 58 3.01 -10.30 5.46
C GLN A 58 3.01 -9.88 6.93
N SER A 59 4.15 -9.41 7.42
CA SER A 59 4.27 -8.88 8.77
C SER A 59 3.34 -7.69 8.99
N PHE A 60 3.28 -6.77 8.03
CA PHE A 60 2.43 -5.60 8.06
C PHE A 60 0.94 -5.98 8.11
N VAL A 61 0.48 -6.84 7.18
CA VAL A 61 -0.94 -7.21 7.12
C VAL A 61 -1.39 -8.10 8.27
N SER A 62 -0.43 -8.74 8.96
CA SER A 62 -0.70 -9.56 10.15
C SER A 62 -0.76 -8.74 11.43
N ASP A 63 -0.36 -7.48 11.39
CA ASP A 63 -0.43 -6.56 12.52
C ASP A 63 -1.90 -6.21 12.80
N PRO A 64 -2.42 -6.48 14.01
CA PRO A 64 -3.84 -6.25 14.31
C PRO A 64 -4.27 -4.77 14.25
N GLU A 65 -3.32 -3.84 14.26
CA GLU A 65 -3.62 -2.41 14.13
C GLU A 65 -3.83 -1.97 12.68
N VAL A 66 -3.43 -2.79 11.71
CA VAL A 66 -3.47 -2.42 10.28
C VAL A 66 -4.89 -2.42 9.70
N PRO A 67 -5.74 -3.46 9.89
CA PRO A 67 -7.10 -3.42 9.33
C PRO A 67 -7.93 -2.20 9.74
N PRO A 68 -7.96 -1.79 11.03
CA PRO A 68 -8.67 -0.55 11.39
C PRO A 68 -8.09 0.69 10.73
N MET A 69 -6.77 0.75 10.56
CA MET A 69 -6.09 1.86 9.91
C MET A 69 -6.48 1.96 8.43
N LEU A 70 -6.54 0.85 7.71
CA LEU A 70 -6.97 0.81 6.31
C LEU A 70 -8.43 1.26 6.18
N LYS A 71 -9.29 0.81 7.08
CA LYS A 71 -10.68 1.24 7.11
C LYS A 71 -10.79 2.75 7.33
N ASN A 72 -10.02 3.29 8.27
CA ASN A 72 -9.98 4.72 8.55
C ASN A 72 -9.48 5.53 7.35
N ALA A 73 -8.59 4.97 6.55
CA ALA A 73 -8.08 5.60 5.34
C ALA A 73 -9.09 5.58 4.17
N GLY A 74 -10.21 4.88 4.32
CA GLY A 74 -11.29 4.86 3.33
C GLY A 74 -11.09 3.87 2.20
N HIS A 75 -10.53 2.69 2.47
CA HIS A 75 -10.45 1.62 1.47
C HIS A 75 -11.85 1.08 1.16
N LYS A 76 -12.19 1.05 -0.13
CA LYS A 76 -13.46 0.50 -0.63
C LYS A 76 -13.38 -0.98 -0.90
N SER A 77 -12.17 -1.49 -1.15
CA SER A 77 -11.91 -2.89 -1.44
C SER A 77 -10.67 -3.35 -0.71
N LYS A 78 -10.54 -4.68 -0.57
CA LYS A 78 -9.33 -5.28 -0.03
C LYS A 78 -8.19 -5.08 -1.04
N PRO A 79 -6.99 -4.63 -0.61
CA PRO A 79 -5.86 -4.48 -1.52
C PRO A 79 -5.49 -5.79 -2.19
N GLN A 80 -5.24 -5.73 -3.50
CA GLN A 80 -4.66 -6.83 -4.27
C GLN A 80 -3.15 -6.62 -4.33
N VAL A 81 -2.39 -7.69 -4.14
CA VAL A 81 -0.94 -7.61 -4.01
C VAL A 81 -0.25 -8.57 -4.97
N LEU A 82 0.77 -8.07 -5.65
CA LEU A 82 1.65 -8.83 -6.51
C LEU A 82 3.07 -8.68 -5.99
N THR A 83 3.79 -9.79 -5.94
CA THR A 83 5.20 -9.79 -5.55
C THR A 83 6.08 -9.84 -6.78
N LEU A 84 7.29 -9.28 -6.68
CA LEU A 84 8.26 -9.30 -7.77
C LEU A 84 8.65 -10.75 -8.08
N ALA A 85 8.46 -11.16 -9.35
CA ALA A 85 8.79 -12.50 -9.80
C ALA A 85 10.13 -12.57 -10.52
N GLY A 86 10.60 -11.47 -11.06
CA GLY A 86 11.87 -11.42 -11.76
C GLY A 86 12.27 -10.01 -12.13
N GLU A 87 13.55 -9.84 -12.36
CA GLU A 87 14.13 -8.58 -12.79
C GLU A 87 15.04 -8.85 -13.99
N LEU A 88 14.84 -8.12 -15.07
CA LEU A 88 15.57 -8.30 -16.32
C LEU A 88 16.27 -7.00 -16.70
N GLY A 89 17.45 -7.11 -17.29
CA GLY A 89 18.20 -5.94 -17.79
C GLY A 89 17.68 -5.40 -19.12
N SER A 90 16.85 -6.19 -19.80
CA SER A 90 16.25 -5.77 -21.05
C SER A 90 15.04 -6.62 -21.37
#